data_0fc710844e4bb2f804ae9e146286fc5d
#
_entry.id   0fc710844e4bb2f804ae9e146286fc5d
#
_cell.length_a   1.000
_cell.length_b   1.000
_cell.length_c   1.000
_cell.angle_alpha   90.00
_cell.angle_beta   90.00
_cell.angle_gamma   90.00
#
_symmetry.space_group_name_H-M   'P 1'
#
loop_
_entity.id
_entity.type
_entity.pdbx_description
1 polymer ?
#
loop_
_entity_poly.entity_id
_entity_poly.type
_entity_poly.pdbx_seq_one_letter_code
_entity_poly.pdbx_strand_id
1 'polypeptide(L)'
;MKEPTVGTIDSEPFSYVGRENRKIIWLLFTSRALLLFSISLIDSFETGSKAYFDKIKEVYSLTESPIRFSAADQRLQYWYRPNQLKDLLRLKIAIEQVIPPNSRYRLFFLCAFSNILKAASQWLTKSIKPQLHPQKKPNKVFSLFAEQYSFMILANEKREISTNSKVEIHTGNFLDYTIGIPKVDLIVTSPPYVNSYEYADLHQLSTLWLNYANDYRDLREGSIGSLHHNYNFNSEWKNLNRVGSKIVSKLIYHKNHQMKSVAKYFLDMQKVAHRSFEILKKQGLAFFVIGNTEYKGVRIDNALHLAESLIDAGFSQVLASKRKISNKILTPFRDDQGRFTTNSEGRKVYNEEFIVIGVKS
;
A
#
# COMPACT_ATOMS: atom_id res chain seq x y z
N MET A 1 -9.20 37.25 13.11
CA MET A 1 -9.41 35.88 12.62
C MET A 1 -8.93 34.91 13.70
N LYS A 2 -9.81 34.09 14.27
CA LYS A 2 -9.41 33.09 15.27
C LYS A 2 -8.59 32.03 14.59
N GLU A 3 -7.42 31.69 15.13
CA GLU A 3 -6.63 30.57 14.65
C GLU A 3 -7.45 29.27 14.80
N PRO A 4 -7.46 28.37 13.79
CA PRO A 4 -8.15 27.10 13.91
C PRO A 4 -7.45 26.24 14.97
N THR A 5 -8.16 25.88 16.02
CA THR A 5 -7.67 24.99 17.08
C THR A 5 -7.70 23.55 16.61
N VAL A 6 -6.51 22.93 16.50
CA VAL A 6 -6.40 21.47 16.39
C VAL A 6 -6.57 20.90 17.79
N GLY A 7 -7.72 20.31 18.06
CA GLY A 7 -7.99 19.64 19.34
C GLY A 7 -7.17 18.34 19.46
N THR A 8 -6.54 18.11 20.62
CA THR A 8 -5.95 16.81 20.98
C THR A 8 -7.00 15.98 21.72
N ILE A 9 -7.16 14.73 21.31
CA ILE A 9 -8.01 13.76 22.02
C ILE A 9 -7.12 13.02 23.01
N ASP A 10 -7.39 13.16 24.31
CA ASP A 10 -6.86 12.26 25.32
C ASP A 10 -7.49 10.87 25.14
N SER A 11 -6.72 9.84 25.40
CA SER A 11 -6.92 8.44 25.00
C SER A 11 -8.03 7.72 25.78
N GLU A 12 -9.29 8.12 25.63
CA GLU A 12 -10.41 7.26 25.96
C GLU A 12 -10.89 6.48 24.72
N PRO A 13 -11.20 5.18 24.84
CA PRO A 13 -11.61 4.39 23.69
C PRO A 13 -12.98 4.84 23.19
N PHE A 14 -13.03 5.31 21.95
CA PHE A 14 -14.29 5.56 21.25
C PHE A 14 -15.09 4.26 21.13
N SER A 15 -16.16 4.09 21.89
CA SER A 15 -17.16 3.06 21.66
C SER A 15 -18.07 3.51 20.51
N TYR A 16 -17.84 2.95 19.33
CA TYR A 16 -18.66 3.20 18.16
C TYR A 16 -19.82 2.20 18.11
N VAL A 17 -21.01 2.63 18.52
CA VAL A 17 -22.23 1.82 18.40
C VAL A 17 -22.62 1.75 16.92
N GLY A 18 -22.53 0.55 16.34
CA GLY A 18 -22.90 0.28 14.95
C GLY A 18 -24.37 0.55 14.67
N ARG A 19 -24.67 1.42 13.72
CA ARG A 19 -25.97 1.43 13.02
C ARG A 19 -25.82 0.60 11.74
N GLU A 20 -26.76 -0.30 11.51
CA GLU A 20 -26.87 -1.10 10.29
C GLU A 20 -26.95 -0.23 9.05
N ASN A 21 -26.30 -0.65 7.94
CA ASN A 21 -26.26 0.01 6.62
C ASN A 21 -25.34 1.22 6.41
N ARG A 22 -24.15 1.27 7.05
CA ARG A 22 -23.16 2.31 6.75
C ARG A 22 -22.25 1.92 5.59
N LYS A 23 -22.03 2.87 4.66
CA LYS A 23 -21.08 2.72 3.57
C LYS A 23 -19.69 3.19 4.03
N ILE A 24 -18.73 2.27 4.08
CA ILE A 24 -17.35 2.53 4.49
C ILE A 24 -16.46 2.37 3.25
N ILE A 25 -15.65 3.36 2.94
CA ILE A 25 -14.57 3.22 1.97
C ILE A 25 -13.25 3.00 2.69
N TRP A 26 -12.63 1.86 2.38
CA TRP A 26 -11.24 1.59 2.71
C TRP A 26 -10.39 1.97 1.49
N LEU A 27 -9.64 3.05 1.60
CA LEU A 27 -8.65 3.41 0.59
C LEU A 27 -7.36 2.64 0.88
N LEU A 28 -7.20 1.52 0.19
CA LEU A 28 -6.03 0.67 0.31
C LEU A 28 -5.03 1.03 -0.80
N PHE A 29 -3.89 1.56 -0.40
CA PHE A 29 -2.81 1.94 -1.32
C PHE A 29 -1.86 0.78 -1.66
N THR A 30 -2.22 -0.47 -1.30
CA THR A 30 -1.40 -1.65 -1.60
C THR A 30 -2.23 -2.75 -2.25
N SER A 31 -1.74 -3.29 -3.36
CA SER A 31 -2.36 -4.38 -4.13
C SER A 31 -2.60 -5.68 -3.35
N ARG A 32 -1.86 -5.92 -2.25
CA ARG A 32 -2.01 -7.11 -1.41
C ARG A 32 -3.31 -7.17 -0.62
N ALA A 33 -3.83 -6.04 -0.18
CA ALA A 33 -5.07 -6.01 0.59
C ALA A 33 -6.32 -6.21 -0.28
N LEU A 34 -6.28 -5.79 -1.54
CA LEU A 34 -7.39 -5.92 -2.49
C LEU A 34 -7.77 -7.36 -2.78
N LEU A 35 -6.78 -8.27 -2.91
CA LEU A 35 -7.03 -9.68 -3.21
C LEU A 35 -7.67 -10.45 -2.04
N LEU A 36 -7.38 -10.07 -0.81
CA LEU A 36 -7.90 -10.77 0.38
C LEU A 36 -9.37 -10.43 0.68
N PHE A 37 -9.86 -9.27 0.29
CA PHE A 37 -11.26 -8.87 0.51
C PHE A 37 -12.27 -9.47 -0.47
N SER A 38 -11.81 -9.93 -1.65
CA SER A 38 -12.67 -10.51 -2.69
C SER A 38 -13.13 -11.95 -2.40
N ILE A 39 -12.54 -12.60 -1.40
CA ILE A 39 -12.86 -14.00 -1.07
C ILE A 39 -14.00 -14.00 -0.06
N SER A 40 -15.21 -13.81 -0.55
CA SER A 40 -16.41 -13.97 0.26
C SER A 40 -16.88 -15.40 0.27
N LEU A 41 -17.08 -15.90 1.48
CA LEU A 41 -18.10 -16.86 1.88
C LEU A 41 -18.09 -18.27 1.29
N ILE A 42 -18.07 -19.26 2.20
CA ILE A 42 -18.91 -20.45 2.29
C ILE A 42 -18.03 -21.69 2.60
N ASP A 43 -18.54 -22.60 3.42
CA ASP A 43 -18.00 -23.94 3.72
C ASP A 43 -17.61 -24.74 2.46
N SER A 44 -18.24 -24.46 1.34
CA SER A 44 -17.89 -25.03 0.02
C SER A 44 -16.58 -24.48 -0.58
N PHE A 45 -16.01 -23.36 -0.06
CA PHE A 45 -14.78 -22.80 -0.62
C PHE A 45 -13.56 -23.65 -0.27
N GLU A 46 -13.49 -24.19 0.93
CA GLU A 46 -12.35 -25.00 1.38
C GLU A 46 -12.24 -26.30 0.59
N THR A 47 -13.34 -27.05 0.49
CA THR A 47 -13.39 -28.29 -0.27
C THR A 47 -13.04 -28.05 -1.73
N GLY A 48 -13.61 -27.03 -2.36
CA GLY A 48 -13.28 -26.67 -3.74
C GLY A 48 -11.84 -26.19 -3.91
N SER A 49 -11.31 -25.41 -2.98
CA SER A 49 -9.92 -24.95 -3.04
C SER A 49 -8.92 -26.09 -2.89
N LYS A 50 -9.21 -27.09 -2.04
CA LYS A 50 -8.38 -28.28 -1.87
C LYS A 50 -8.32 -29.10 -3.14
N ALA A 51 -9.46 -29.33 -3.80
CA ALA A 51 -9.50 -30.04 -5.08
C ALA A 51 -8.66 -29.34 -6.15
N TYR A 52 -8.75 -28.01 -6.24
CA TYR A 52 -7.90 -27.22 -7.13
C TYR A 52 -6.42 -27.29 -6.74
N PHE A 53 -6.09 -27.22 -5.46
CA PHE A 53 -4.70 -27.33 -5.00
C PHE A 53 -4.06 -28.67 -5.37
N ASP A 54 -4.78 -29.77 -5.14
CA ASP A 54 -4.30 -31.14 -5.47
C ASP A 54 -4.07 -31.29 -6.98
N LYS A 55 -4.99 -30.76 -7.80
CA LYS A 55 -4.84 -30.77 -9.26
C LYS A 55 -3.71 -29.85 -9.75
N ILE A 56 -3.51 -28.68 -9.13
CA ILE A 56 -2.35 -27.81 -9.42
C ILE A 56 -1.05 -28.55 -9.11
N LYS A 57 -0.97 -29.29 -8.00
CA LYS A 57 0.19 -30.08 -7.63
C LYS A 57 0.51 -31.15 -8.68
N GLU A 58 -0.50 -31.86 -9.15
CA GLU A 58 -0.38 -32.83 -10.22
C GLU A 58 0.15 -32.21 -11.51
N VAL A 59 -0.53 -31.17 -12.03
CA VAL A 59 -0.15 -30.49 -13.27
C VAL A 59 1.24 -29.85 -13.13
N TYR A 60 1.56 -29.24 -11.99
CA TYR A 60 2.90 -28.69 -11.73
C TYR A 60 3.99 -29.77 -11.86
N SER A 61 3.74 -30.99 -11.37
CA SER A 61 4.72 -32.10 -11.47
C SER A 61 4.94 -32.56 -12.91
N LEU A 62 3.92 -32.48 -13.76
CA LEU A 62 3.92 -32.94 -15.16
C LEU A 62 4.33 -31.83 -16.15
N THR A 63 4.21 -30.56 -15.78
CA THR A 63 4.48 -29.45 -16.69
C THR A 63 5.97 -29.29 -16.93
N GLU A 64 6.37 -29.34 -18.19
CA GLU A 64 7.70 -28.90 -18.61
C GLU A 64 7.73 -27.36 -18.75
N SER A 65 8.78 -26.74 -18.23
CA SER A 65 8.93 -25.30 -18.35
C SER A 65 9.44 -24.92 -19.73
N PRO A 66 8.77 -24.03 -20.46
CA PRO A 66 9.31 -23.49 -21.71
C PRO A 66 10.62 -22.76 -21.43
N ILE A 67 11.64 -23.04 -22.25
CA ILE A 67 13.02 -22.53 -22.06
C ILE A 67 13.16 -21.07 -22.54
N ARG A 68 12.19 -20.52 -23.27
CA ARG A 68 12.30 -19.17 -23.87
C ARG A 68 11.72 -18.11 -22.96
N PHE A 69 12.58 -17.24 -22.49
CA PHE A 69 12.22 -16.01 -21.79
C PHE A 69 12.30 -14.85 -22.78
N SER A 70 11.27 -13.99 -22.80
CA SER A 70 11.25 -12.79 -23.63
C SER A 70 12.13 -11.68 -23.04
N ALA A 71 12.38 -10.61 -23.81
CA ALA A 71 13.11 -9.44 -23.31
C ALA A 71 12.43 -8.79 -22.09
N ALA A 72 11.09 -8.86 -22.01
CA ALA A 72 10.33 -8.42 -20.85
C ALA A 72 10.69 -9.19 -19.56
N ASP A 73 11.22 -10.41 -19.71
CA ASP A 73 11.61 -11.26 -18.58
C ASP A 73 13.00 -10.95 -18.02
N GLN A 74 13.79 -10.06 -18.66
CA GLN A 74 15.16 -9.71 -18.20
C GLN A 74 15.17 -9.22 -16.76
N ARG A 75 14.13 -8.47 -16.35
CA ARG A 75 14.01 -8.01 -14.97
C ARG A 75 13.73 -9.15 -14.01
N LEU A 76 12.96 -10.15 -14.42
CA LEU A 76 12.73 -11.37 -13.64
C LEU A 76 14.02 -12.21 -13.53
N GLN A 77 14.79 -12.34 -14.63
CA GLN A 77 16.09 -13.02 -14.61
C GLN A 77 17.09 -12.36 -13.64
N TYR A 78 17.02 -11.05 -13.47
CA TYR A 78 17.83 -10.34 -12.46
C TYR A 78 17.48 -10.76 -11.02
N TRP A 79 16.22 -11.10 -10.74
CA TRP A 79 15.76 -11.42 -9.39
C TRP A 79 15.78 -12.90 -9.05
N TYR A 80 15.77 -13.79 -10.03
CA TYR A 80 15.63 -15.22 -9.82
C TYR A 80 16.80 -16.00 -10.41
N ARG A 81 17.19 -17.08 -9.73
CA ARG A 81 18.05 -18.08 -10.36
C ARG A 81 17.24 -18.87 -11.42
N PRO A 82 17.90 -19.45 -12.43
CA PRO A 82 17.21 -20.17 -13.51
C PRO A 82 16.22 -21.22 -13.02
N ASN A 83 16.58 -22.00 -12.00
CA ASN A 83 15.70 -23.05 -11.47
C ASN A 83 14.44 -22.48 -10.81
N GLN A 84 14.58 -21.42 -9.96
CA GLN A 84 13.43 -20.77 -9.35
C GLN A 84 12.52 -20.12 -10.40
N LEU A 85 13.11 -19.51 -11.41
CA LEU A 85 12.34 -18.90 -12.49
C LEU A 85 11.53 -19.96 -13.27
N LYS A 86 12.14 -21.08 -13.61
CA LYS A 86 11.46 -22.23 -14.24
C LYS A 86 10.33 -22.77 -13.36
N ASP A 87 10.58 -22.97 -12.07
CA ASP A 87 9.59 -23.53 -11.14
C ASP A 87 8.42 -22.57 -10.92
N LEU A 88 8.66 -21.26 -10.85
CA LEU A 88 7.60 -20.25 -10.78
C LEU A 88 6.76 -20.24 -12.05
N LEU A 89 7.38 -20.35 -13.22
CA LEU A 89 6.66 -20.40 -14.49
C LEU A 89 5.78 -21.65 -14.58
N ARG A 90 6.31 -22.83 -14.20
CA ARG A 90 5.54 -24.09 -14.12
C ARG A 90 4.34 -23.94 -13.18
N LEU A 91 4.54 -23.34 -12.02
CA LEU A 91 3.47 -23.11 -11.06
C LEU A 91 2.40 -22.15 -11.60
N LYS A 92 2.81 -21.05 -12.25
CA LYS A 92 1.87 -20.12 -12.88
C LYS A 92 1.04 -20.81 -13.96
N ILE A 93 1.69 -21.55 -14.85
CA ILE A 93 1.03 -22.33 -15.91
C ILE A 93 0.04 -23.33 -15.30
N ALA A 94 0.44 -24.09 -14.27
CA ALA A 94 -0.45 -25.03 -13.61
C ALA A 94 -1.70 -24.34 -13.01
N ILE A 95 -1.54 -23.19 -12.36
CA ILE A 95 -2.68 -22.40 -11.84
C ILE A 95 -3.60 -21.97 -12.99
N GLU A 96 -3.02 -21.49 -14.09
CA GLU A 96 -3.78 -20.95 -15.21
C GLU A 96 -4.49 -22.05 -16.03
N GLN A 97 -3.94 -23.23 -16.12
CA GLN A 97 -4.55 -24.37 -16.79
C GLN A 97 -5.67 -25.02 -15.94
N VAL A 98 -5.43 -25.14 -14.65
CA VAL A 98 -6.35 -25.86 -13.73
C VAL A 98 -7.58 -25.03 -13.38
N ILE A 99 -7.43 -23.72 -13.23
CA ILE A 99 -8.49 -22.87 -12.71
C ILE A 99 -9.02 -21.93 -13.82
N PRO A 100 -10.32 -21.93 -14.12
CA PRO A 100 -10.91 -21.02 -15.09
C PRO A 100 -10.65 -19.53 -14.78
N PRO A 101 -10.42 -18.66 -15.78
CA PRO A 101 -10.10 -17.24 -15.58
C PRO A 101 -11.09 -16.47 -14.69
N ASN A 102 -12.39 -16.75 -14.85
CA ASN A 102 -13.47 -16.06 -14.13
C ASN A 102 -13.83 -16.72 -12.79
N SER A 103 -13.07 -17.72 -12.36
CA SER A 103 -13.30 -18.38 -11.08
C SER A 103 -12.78 -17.55 -9.92
N ARG A 104 -13.55 -17.44 -8.83
CA ARG A 104 -13.10 -16.85 -7.56
C ARG A 104 -11.82 -17.51 -7.02
N TYR A 105 -11.61 -18.78 -7.31
CA TYR A 105 -10.40 -19.52 -6.93
C TYR A 105 -9.17 -19.00 -7.67
N ARG A 106 -9.31 -18.50 -8.91
CA ARG A 106 -8.18 -17.96 -9.67
C ARG A 106 -7.47 -16.84 -8.90
N LEU A 107 -8.23 -15.87 -8.37
CA LEU A 107 -7.67 -14.76 -7.60
C LEU A 107 -7.02 -15.24 -6.30
N PHE A 108 -7.61 -16.21 -5.61
CA PHE A 108 -7.05 -16.78 -4.40
C PHE A 108 -5.68 -17.42 -4.66
N PHE A 109 -5.56 -18.26 -5.66
CA PHE A 109 -4.31 -18.94 -5.99
C PHE A 109 -3.26 -17.98 -6.60
N LEU A 110 -3.66 -16.98 -7.38
CA LEU A 110 -2.74 -15.93 -7.84
C LEU A 110 -2.26 -15.03 -6.69
N CYS A 111 -3.07 -14.83 -5.65
CA CYS A 111 -2.65 -14.16 -4.43
C CYS A 111 -1.59 -14.98 -3.68
N ALA A 112 -1.82 -16.29 -3.51
CA ALA A 112 -0.83 -17.21 -2.93
C ALA A 112 0.48 -17.20 -3.73
N PHE A 113 0.39 -17.27 -5.05
CA PHE A 113 1.54 -17.16 -5.96
C PHE A 113 2.28 -15.84 -5.79
N SER A 114 1.58 -14.70 -5.79
CA SER A 114 2.17 -13.37 -5.61
C SER A 114 2.92 -13.23 -4.28
N ASN A 115 2.41 -13.82 -3.20
CA ASN A 115 3.02 -13.75 -1.88
C ASN A 115 4.37 -14.46 -1.79
N ILE A 116 4.57 -15.53 -2.53
CA ILE A 116 5.83 -16.29 -2.49
C ILE A 116 6.93 -15.69 -3.36
N LEU A 117 6.63 -14.78 -4.28
CA LEU A 117 7.57 -14.26 -5.27
C LEU A 117 8.85 -13.70 -4.66
N LYS A 118 8.72 -12.91 -3.59
CA LYS A 118 9.89 -12.36 -2.89
C LYS A 118 10.69 -13.43 -2.16
N ALA A 119 10.02 -14.40 -1.54
CA ALA A 119 10.68 -15.50 -0.84
C ALA A 119 11.46 -16.39 -1.80
N ALA A 120 10.89 -16.69 -2.98
CA ALA A 120 11.51 -17.48 -4.04
C ALA A 120 12.61 -16.73 -4.81
N SER A 121 12.75 -15.41 -4.65
CA SER A 121 13.73 -14.59 -5.34
C SER A 121 15.04 -14.41 -4.55
N GLN A 122 16.03 -13.80 -5.18
CA GLN A 122 17.27 -13.31 -4.54
C GLN A 122 17.11 -11.94 -3.86
N TRP A 123 15.90 -11.43 -3.72
CA TRP A 123 15.63 -10.23 -2.95
C TRP A 123 15.92 -10.48 -1.46
N LEU A 124 16.69 -9.58 -0.83
CA LEU A 124 17.03 -9.68 0.58
C LEU A 124 15.77 -9.70 1.45
N THR A 125 15.58 -10.79 2.20
CA THR A 125 14.32 -11.06 2.92
C THR A 125 13.94 -9.95 3.90
N LYS A 126 14.93 -9.43 4.64
CA LYS A 126 14.74 -8.38 5.65
C LYS A 126 14.61 -6.97 5.05
N SER A 127 14.94 -6.75 3.77
CA SER A 127 14.84 -5.44 3.14
C SER A 127 13.45 -5.20 2.58
N ILE A 128 12.85 -4.06 2.89
CA ILE A 128 11.63 -3.60 2.22
C ILE A 128 11.97 -3.14 0.80
N LYS A 129 12.99 -2.29 0.67
CA LYS A 129 13.44 -1.79 -0.64
C LYS A 129 14.07 -2.90 -1.47
N PRO A 130 13.96 -2.84 -2.81
CA PRO A 130 14.63 -3.79 -3.70
C PRO A 130 16.14 -3.82 -3.43
N GLN A 131 16.62 -4.97 -2.97
CA GLN A 131 18.04 -5.21 -2.71
C GLN A 131 18.38 -6.65 -3.06
N LEU A 132 19.28 -6.83 -4.00
CA LEU A 132 19.74 -8.15 -4.43
C LEU A 132 20.68 -8.75 -3.38
N HIS A 133 20.48 -10.03 -3.09
CA HIS A 133 21.36 -10.83 -2.23
C HIS A 133 21.74 -12.14 -2.95
N PRO A 134 22.82 -12.15 -3.74
CA PRO A 134 23.18 -13.28 -4.60
C PRO A 134 23.41 -14.59 -3.85
N GLN A 135 23.84 -14.52 -2.58
CA GLN A 135 24.11 -15.70 -1.74
C GLN A 135 22.83 -16.29 -1.11
N LYS A 136 21.68 -15.61 -1.21
CA LYS A 136 20.42 -16.14 -0.69
C LYS A 136 20.10 -17.48 -1.36
N LYS A 137 19.75 -18.48 -0.55
CA LYS A 137 19.29 -19.79 -0.99
C LYS A 137 17.77 -19.86 -0.80
N PRO A 138 16.95 -19.55 -1.83
CA PRO A 138 15.51 -19.63 -1.71
C PRO A 138 15.04 -21.06 -1.49
N ASN A 139 13.95 -21.23 -0.76
CA ASN A 139 13.29 -22.53 -0.61
C ASN A 139 12.67 -23.00 -1.95
N LYS A 140 12.31 -24.28 -2.02
CA LYS A 140 11.60 -24.83 -3.17
C LYS A 140 10.28 -24.09 -3.41
N VAL A 141 10.02 -23.70 -4.64
CA VAL A 141 8.87 -22.86 -5.03
C VAL A 141 7.55 -23.49 -4.60
N PHE A 142 7.36 -24.80 -4.88
CA PHE A 142 6.12 -25.46 -4.52
C PHE A 142 5.91 -25.59 -3.01
N SER A 143 6.98 -25.77 -2.22
CA SER A 143 6.89 -25.78 -0.75
C SER A 143 6.43 -24.43 -0.21
N LEU A 144 7.00 -23.33 -0.70
CA LEU A 144 6.55 -21.98 -0.35
C LEU A 144 5.08 -21.74 -0.70
N PHE A 145 4.65 -22.25 -1.86
CA PHE A 145 3.27 -22.12 -2.31
C PHE A 145 2.31 -22.93 -1.44
N ALA A 146 2.67 -24.17 -1.07
CA ALA A 146 1.86 -25.01 -0.20
C ALA A 146 1.72 -24.39 1.22
N GLU A 147 2.82 -23.87 1.78
CA GLU A 147 2.79 -23.17 3.05
C GLU A 147 1.89 -21.92 2.99
N GLN A 148 1.99 -21.15 1.92
CA GLN A 148 1.16 -19.95 1.74
C GLN A 148 -0.32 -20.31 1.53
N TYR A 149 -0.62 -21.35 0.78
CA TYR A 149 -1.98 -21.88 0.61
C TYR A 149 -2.57 -22.26 1.97
N SER A 150 -1.87 -23.08 2.75
CA SER A 150 -2.32 -23.51 4.08
C SER A 150 -2.55 -22.33 5.02
N PHE A 151 -1.64 -21.36 5.02
CA PHE A 151 -1.81 -20.13 5.80
C PHE A 151 -3.08 -19.38 5.41
N MET A 152 -3.36 -19.26 4.11
CA MET A 152 -4.53 -18.52 3.62
C MET A 152 -5.84 -19.25 3.92
N ILE A 153 -5.86 -20.57 3.88
CA ILE A 153 -7.03 -21.37 4.28
C ILE A 153 -7.32 -21.18 5.77
N LEU A 154 -6.33 -21.38 6.63
CA LEU A 154 -6.48 -21.18 8.08
C LEU A 154 -6.92 -19.75 8.45
N ALA A 155 -6.46 -18.76 7.70
CA ALA A 155 -6.89 -17.38 7.90
C ALA A 155 -8.35 -17.16 7.48
N ASN A 156 -8.80 -17.88 6.44
CA ASN A 156 -10.18 -17.83 5.97
C ASN A 156 -11.15 -18.50 6.96
N GLU A 157 -10.78 -19.66 7.52
CA GLU A 157 -11.54 -20.38 8.53
C GLU A 157 -11.83 -19.56 9.80
N LYS A 158 -10.81 -18.78 10.23
CA LYS A 158 -10.91 -17.92 11.43
C LYS A 158 -11.66 -16.62 11.20
N ARG A 159 -12.19 -16.42 10.01
CA ARG A 159 -12.84 -15.16 9.65
C ARG A 159 -14.29 -15.16 10.09
N GLU A 160 -14.61 -14.35 11.10
CA GLU A 160 -16.00 -14.00 11.42
C GLU A 160 -16.55 -13.07 10.34
N ILE A 161 -17.43 -13.56 9.50
CA ILE A 161 -18.03 -12.76 8.42
C ILE A 161 -19.48 -12.46 8.79
N SER A 162 -19.81 -11.16 8.88
CA SER A 162 -21.20 -10.74 8.79
C SER A 162 -21.74 -11.07 7.39
N THR A 163 -22.70 -11.97 7.30
CA THR A 163 -23.28 -12.45 6.03
C THR A 163 -23.98 -11.36 5.23
N ASN A 164 -24.25 -10.20 5.85
CA ASN A 164 -25.01 -9.09 5.25
C ASN A 164 -24.14 -7.95 4.70
N SER A 165 -22.81 -8.07 4.71
CA SER A 165 -21.92 -7.03 4.22
C SER A 165 -21.64 -7.21 2.72
N LYS A 166 -21.96 -6.17 1.92
CA LYS A 166 -21.56 -6.10 0.52
C LYS A 166 -20.23 -5.39 0.39
N VAL A 167 -19.27 -6.03 -0.29
CA VAL A 167 -17.95 -5.47 -0.58
C VAL A 167 -17.84 -5.20 -2.08
N GLU A 168 -17.49 -3.99 -2.45
CA GLU A 168 -17.17 -3.59 -3.82
C GLU A 168 -15.71 -3.11 -3.87
N ILE A 169 -14.94 -3.62 -4.84
CA ILE A 169 -13.54 -3.26 -5.01
C ILE A 169 -13.39 -2.46 -6.30
N HIS A 170 -12.90 -1.24 -6.15
CA HIS A 170 -12.61 -0.36 -7.27
C HIS A 170 -11.10 -0.12 -7.37
N THR A 171 -10.55 -0.24 -8.58
CA THR A 171 -9.14 0.05 -8.87
C THR A 171 -9.05 1.34 -9.67
N GLY A 172 -8.15 2.24 -9.26
CA GLY A 172 -7.94 3.51 -9.95
C GLY A 172 -7.18 4.52 -9.09
N ASN A 173 -6.79 5.60 -9.71
CA ASN A 173 -6.21 6.73 -8.98
C ASN A 173 -7.33 7.48 -8.26
N PHE A 174 -7.24 7.58 -6.94
CA PHE A 174 -8.25 8.26 -6.13
C PHE A 174 -8.46 9.72 -6.53
N LEU A 175 -7.43 10.38 -7.06
CA LEU A 175 -7.51 11.79 -7.49
C LEU A 175 -8.31 11.96 -8.80
N ASP A 176 -8.26 10.97 -9.68
CA ASP A 176 -8.85 11.03 -11.02
C ASP A 176 -10.15 10.22 -11.14
N TYR A 177 -10.49 9.47 -10.07
CA TYR A 177 -11.64 8.58 -10.08
C TYR A 177 -12.95 9.39 -10.04
N THR A 178 -13.53 9.62 -11.21
CA THR A 178 -14.74 10.45 -11.38
C THR A 178 -16.03 9.64 -11.37
N ILE A 179 -15.96 8.31 -11.48
CA ILE A 179 -17.14 7.45 -11.70
C ILE A 179 -17.86 7.21 -10.38
N GLY A 180 -19.04 7.81 -10.26
CA GLY A 180 -20.19 7.33 -9.49
C GLY A 180 -19.95 6.75 -8.08
N ILE A 181 -18.88 7.16 -7.37
CA ILE A 181 -18.71 6.73 -5.98
C ILE A 181 -19.89 7.27 -5.20
N PRO A 182 -20.75 6.41 -4.66
CA PRO A 182 -21.85 6.89 -3.85
C PRO A 182 -21.31 7.60 -2.62
N LYS A 183 -22.02 8.61 -2.13
CA LYS A 183 -21.67 9.26 -0.87
C LYS A 183 -21.54 8.22 0.24
N VAL A 184 -20.49 8.34 1.06
CA VAL A 184 -20.15 7.38 2.11
C VAL A 184 -20.22 8.02 3.49
N ASP A 185 -20.40 7.20 4.49
CA ASP A 185 -20.50 7.62 5.88
C ASP A 185 -19.10 7.74 6.52
N LEU A 186 -18.15 6.91 6.05
CA LEU A 186 -16.83 6.81 6.64
C LEU A 186 -15.76 6.56 5.57
N ILE A 187 -14.65 7.28 5.67
CA ILE A 187 -13.40 7.02 4.94
C ILE A 187 -12.34 6.59 5.95
N VAL A 188 -11.64 5.49 5.68
CA VAL A 188 -10.48 5.06 6.48
C VAL A 188 -9.32 4.80 5.55
N THR A 189 -8.17 5.40 5.82
CA THR A 189 -7.00 5.24 4.96
C THR A 189 -5.68 5.51 5.69
N SER A 190 -4.61 4.89 5.20
CA SER A 190 -3.23 5.27 5.49
C SER A 190 -2.59 5.67 4.17
N PRO A 191 -2.57 6.96 3.82
CA PRO A 191 -2.01 7.42 2.56
C PRO A 191 -0.50 7.18 2.47
N PRO A 192 0.11 7.21 1.28
CA PRO A 192 1.56 7.17 1.16
C PRO A 192 2.20 8.30 1.97
N TYR A 193 3.36 8.03 2.57
CA TYR A 193 4.15 9.07 3.24
C TYR A 193 5.13 9.68 2.24
N VAL A 194 5.40 10.97 2.40
CA VAL A 194 6.34 11.66 1.53
C VAL A 194 7.72 10.98 1.55
N ASN A 195 8.31 10.75 0.37
CA ASN A 195 9.63 10.15 0.19
C ASN A 195 9.85 8.80 0.92
N SER A 196 8.79 8.05 1.24
CA SER A 196 8.93 6.80 1.96
C SER A 196 9.36 5.65 1.02
N TYR A 197 8.54 5.32 0.05
CA TYR A 197 8.76 4.20 -0.88
C TYR A 197 8.21 4.51 -2.26
N GLU A 198 8.93 4.05 -3.29
CA GLU A 198 8.35 3.91 -4.63
C GLU A 198 7.59 2.57 -4.68
N TYR A 199 6.27 2.63 -4.63
CA TYR A 199 5.42 1.43 -4.53
C TYR A 199 5.52 0.54 -5.76
N ALA A 200 5.68 1.11 -6.95
CA ALA A 200 5.93 0.36 -8.17
C ALA A 200 7.17 -0.54 -8.04
N ASP A 201 8.25 -0.02 -7.42
CA ASP A 201 9.46 -0.80 -7.19
C ASP A 201 9.25 -1.93 -6.18
N LEU A 202 8.44 -1.71 -5.16
CA LEU A 202 8.16 -2.73 -4.14
C LEU A 202 7.34 -3.89 -4.71
N HIS A 203 6.44 -3.59 -5.63
CA HIS A 203 5.52 -4.55 -6.22
C HIS A 203 5.97 -5.08 -7.58
N GLN A 204 7.18 -4.71 -8.07
CA GLN A 204 7.66 -5.07 -9.39
C GLN A 204 7.55 -6.57 -9.72
N LEU A 205 7.82 -7.44 -8.77
CA LEU A 205 7.73 -8.90 -8.99
C LEU A 205 6.28 -9.32 -9.29
N SER A 206 5.33 -8.89 -8.47
CA SER A 206 3.91 -9.19 -8.69
C SER A 206 3.40 -8.57 -9.99
N THR A 207 3.78 -7.33 -10.28
CA THR A 207 3.40 -6.61 -11.50
C THR A 207 3.82 -7.38 -12.76
N LEU A 208 5.09 -7.78 -12.81
CA LEU A 208 5.62 -8.50 -13.97
C LEU A 208 5.07 -9.92 -14.09
N TRP A 209 5.03 -10.68 -12.99
CA TRP A 209 4.52 -12.06 -13.01
C TRP A 209 3.03 -12.16 -13.32
N LEU A 210 2.23 -11.18 -12.90
CA LEU A 210 0.79 -11.16 -13.13
C LEU A 210 0.39 -10.36 -14.39
N ASN A 211 1.37 -9.90 -15.18
CA ASN A 211 1.18 -9.15 -16.42
C ASN A 211 0.34 -7.86 -16.24
N TYR A 212 0.49 -7.16 -15.11
CA TYR A 212 -0.20 -5.87 -14.89
C TYR A 212 0.47 -4.72 -15.64
N ALA A 213 1.74 -4.82 -15.95
CA ALA A 213 2.46 -3.94 -16.86
C ALA A 213 3.63 -4.69 -17.50
N ASN A 214 4.04 -4.26 -18.69
CA ASN A 214 5.24 -4.77 -19.38
C ASN A 214 6.52 -4.25 -18.71
N ASP A 215 6.48 -3.01 -18.22
CA ASP A 215 7.50 -2.43 -17.37
C ASP A 215 6.84 -1.91 -16.08
N TYR A 216 7.27 -2.41 -14.93
CA TYR A 216 6.72 -1.99 -13.64
C TYR A 216 6.94 -0.48 -13.38
N ARG A 217 7.92 0.15 -14.06
CA ARG A 217 8.21 1.57 -13.94
C ARG A 217 7.10 2.47 -14.49
N ASP A 218 6.29 1.95 -15.43
CA ASP A 218 5.14 2.67 -15.96
C ASP A 218 4.09 2.97 -14.88
N LEU A 219 4.07 2.16 -13.80
CA LEU A 219 3.19 2.36 -12.66
C LEU A 219 3.67 3.42 -11.65
N ARG A 220 4.83 4.05 -11.89
CA ARG A 220 5.32 5.14 -11.04
C ARG A 220 4.59 6.44 -11.33
N GLU A 221 4.22 6.67 -12.59
CA GLU A 221 3.51 7.87 -12.99
C GLU A 221 2.11 7.93 -12.35
N GLY A 222 1.71 9.11 -11.91
CA GLY A 222 0.40 9.33 -11.27
C GLY A 222 0.29 8.83 -9.81
N SER A 223 1.28 8.12 -9.28
CA SER A 223 1.26 7.69 -7.88
C SER A 223 1.52 8.86 -6.94
N ILE A 224 0.69 9.02 -5.90
CA ILE A 224 0.88 10.05 -4.86
C ILE A 224 2.23 9.83 -4.18
N GLY A 225 3.05 10.89 -4.13
CA GLY A 225 4.38 10.85 -3.52
C GLY A 225 5.48 10.21 -4.39
N SER A 226 5.18 9.81 -5.62
CA SER A 226 6.20 9.37 -6.57
C SER A 226 7.14 10.52 -6.96
N LEU A 227 8.40 10.18 -7.20
CA LEU A 227 9.39 11.09 -7.80
C LEU A 227 9.18 11.29 -9.31
N HIS A 228 8.40 10.39 -9.93
CA HIS A 228 8.10 10.36 -11.36
C HIS A 228 6.76 11.06 -11.61
N HIS A 229 6.83 12.34 -11.91
CA HIS A 229 5.65 13.18 -12.15
C HIS A 229 5.95 14.27 -13.16
N ASN A 230 4.94 14.58 -13.96
CA ASN A 230 4.91 15.74 -14.86
C ASN A 230 4.10 16.86 -14.22
N TYR A 231 4.73 17.76 -13.45
CA TYR A 231 4.06 18.96 -12.98
C TYR A 231 5.00 20.17 -13.05
N ASN A 232 4.42 21.34 -13.23
CA ASN A 232 5.18 22.58 -13.26
C ASN A 232 5.34 23.15 -11.87
N PHE A 233 6.45 22.85 -11.21
CA PHE A 233 6.73 23.34 -9.86
C PHE A 233 6.61 24.87 -9.76
N ASN A 234 7.12 25.61 -10.76
CA ASN A 234 7.16 27.09 -10.69
C ASN A 234 5.78 27.74 -10.71
N SER A 235 4.79 27.11 -11.32
CA SER A 235 3.41 27.60 -11.33
C SER A 235 2.55 27.04 -10.19
N GLU A 236 2.79 25.81 -9.77
CA GLU A 236 1.88 25.09 -8.87
C GLU A 236 2.26 25.20 -7.39
N TRP A 237 3.55 25.38 -7.04
CA TRP A 237 3.97 25.45 -5.65
C TRP A 237 3.29 26.55 -4.82
N LYS A 238 2.87 27.64 -5.47
CA LYS A 238 2.11 28.76 -4.84
C LYS A 238 0.72 28.34 -4.33
N ASN A 239 0.22 27.19 -4.81
CA ASN A 239 -1.07 26.63 -4.37
C ASN A 239 -0.94 25.76 -3.11
N LEU A 240 0.28 25.62 -2.57
CA LEU A 240 0.48 24.95 -1.30
C LEU A 240 -0.20 25.75 -0.16
N ASN A 241 -0.80 25.00 0.77
CA ASN A 241 -1.26 25.60 2.02
C ASN A 241 -0.08 26.17 2.83
N ARG A 242 -0.37 26.86 3.91
CA ARG A 242 0.65 27.55 4.74
C ARG A 242 1.71 26.59 5.28
N VAL A 243 1.32 25.40 5.76
CA VAL A 243 2.25 24.39 6.29
C VAL A 243 3.14 23.84 5.18
N GLY A 244 2.54 23.49 4.05
CA GLY A 244 3.27 23.00 2.87
C GLY A 244 4.28 24.00 2.35
N SER A 245 3.87 25.26 2.18
CA SER A 245 4.74 26.37 1.75
C SER A 245 5.92 26.58 2.71
N LYS A 246 5.68 26.58 4.01
CA LYS A 246 6.73 26.74 5.05
C LYS A 246 7.76 25.62 5.01
N ILE A 247 7.32 24.38 4.82
CA ILE A 247 8.21 23.21 4.75
C ILE A 247 9.02 23.24 3.46
N VAL A 248 8.35 23.46 2.32
CA VAL A 248 9.00 23.48 1.00
C VAL A 248 10.04 24.60 0.92
N SER A 249 9.74 25.80 1.48
CA SER A 249 10.70 26.92 1.54
C SER A 249 11.97 26.56 2.31
N LYS A 250 11.87 25.80 3.40
CA LYS A 250 13.06 25.32 4.14
C LYS A 250 13.92 24.34 3.34
N LEU A 251 13.32 23.65 2.36
CA LEU A 251 14.01 22.69 1.50
C LEU A 251 14.70 23.34 0.29
N ILE A 252 14.43 24.61 -0.01
CA ILE A 252 15.03 25.33 -1.15
C ILE A 252 16.55 25.28 -1.13
N TYR A 253 17.16 25.38 0.05
CA TYR A 253 18.62 25.34 0.23
C TYR A 253 19.24 23.93 0.02
N HIS A 254 18.43 22.87 -0.10
CA HIS A 254 18.85 21.47 -0.15
C HIS A 254 18.65 20.80 -1.51
N LYS A 255 18.93 21.44 -2.62
CA LYS A 255 18.86 20.92 -4.02
C LYS A 255 17.48 20.49 -4.54
N ASN A 256 17.15 21.02 -5.67
CA ASN A 256 15.87 21.14 -6.36
C ASN A 256 14.95 19.91 -6.50
N HIS A 257 15.45 18.68 -6.64
CA HIS A 257 14.60 17.55 -7.01
C HIS A 257 13.67 17.08 -5.88
N GLN A 258 14.18 16.99 -4.67
CA GLN A 258 13.40 16.48 -3.53
C GLN A 258 12.42 17.51 -2.96
N MET A 259 12.77 18.79 -3.04
CA MET A 259 11.84 19.87 -2.75
C MET A 259 10.61 19.80 -3.67
N LYS A 260 10.83 19.60 -4.98
CA LYS A 260 9.75 19.42 -5.96
C LYS A 260 8.86 18.23 -5.63
N SER A 261 9.47 17.10 -5.22
CA SER A 261 8.75 15.90 -4.84
C SER A 261 7.89 16.10 -3.57
N VAL A 262 8.43 16.79 -2.56
CA VAL A 262 7.66 17.12 -1.35
C VAL A 262 6.51 18.07 -1.69
N ALA A 263 6.74 19.07 -2.53
CA ALA A 263 5.70 20.00 -2.98
C ALA A 263 4.58 19.26 -3.73
N LYS A 264 4.95 18.37 -4.67
CA LYS A 264 3.98 17.56 -5.41
C LYS A 264 3.14 16.68 -4.49
N TYR A 265 3.80 16.00 -3.54
CA TYR A 265 3.10 15.21 -2.54
C TYR A 265 2.08 16.04 -1.75
N PHE A 266 2.46 17.23 -1.29
CA PHE A 266 1.56 18.08 -0.55
C PHE A 266 0.37 18.58 -1.38
N LEU A 267 0.61 18.96 -2.63
CA LEU A 267 -0.46 19.31 -3.56
C LEU A 267 -1.44 18.15 -3.79
N ASP A 268 -0.92 16.93 -3.93
CA ASP A 268 -1.77 15.75 -4.09
C ASP A 268 -2.58 15.46 -2.81
N MET A 269 -1.97 15.61 -1.63
CA MET A 269 -2.66 15.42 -0.36
C MET A 269 -3.75 16.48 -0.10
N GLN A 270 -3.55 17.71 -0.56
CA GLN A 270 -4.61 18.73 -0.57
C GLN A 270 -5.80 18.28 -1.45
N LYS A 271 -5.51 17.76 -2.66
CA LYS A 271 -6.55 17.18 -3.53
C LYS A 271 -7.26 15.99 -2.87
N VAL A 272 -6.51 15.11 -2.18
CA VAL A 272 -7.08 14.00 -1.40
C VAL A 272 -8.06 14.50 -0.35
N ALA A 273 -7.70 15.57 0.38
CA ALA A 273 -8.58 16.17 1.39
C ALA A 273 -9.88 16.70 0.78
N HIS A 274 -9.80 17.48 -0.32
CA HIS A 274 -10.96 17.96 -1.05
C HIS A 274 -11.84 16.83 -1.58
N ARG A 275 -11.22 15.82 -2.20
CA ARG A 275 -11.96 14.67 -2.73
C ARG A 275 -12.65 13.87 -1.64
N SER A 276 -11.99 13.69 -0.50
CA SER A 276 -12.59 13.04 0.67
C SER A 276 -13.82 13.81 1.18
N PHE A 277 -13.72 15.13 1.23
CA PHE A 277 -14.86 15.97 1.59
C PHE A 277 -16.02 15.82 0.61
N GLU A 278 -15.75 15.80 -0.71
CA GLU A 278 -16.77 15.66 -1.73
C GLU A 278 -17.56 14.35 -1.59
N ILE A 279 -16.88 13.22 -1.38
CA ILE A 279 -17.54 11.91 -1.34
C ILE A 279 -18.17 11.54 -0.01
N LEU A 280 -17.89 12.28 1.06
CA LEU A 280 -18.56 12.08 2.35
C LEU A 280 -19.98 12.64 2.34
N LYS A 281 -20.87 11.94 3.03
CA LYS A 281 -22.19 12.48 3.44
C LYS A 281 -22.02 13.55 4.50
N LYS A 282 -23.10 14.31 4.76
CA LYS A 282 -23.19 15.11 5.98
C LYS A 282 -23.02 14.22 7.21
N GLN A 283 -22.35 14.72 8.24
CA GLN A 283 -21.98 13.97 9.45
C GLN A 283 -21.03 12.79 9.21
N GLY A 284 -20.48 12.66 8.00
CA GLY A 284 -19.50 11.65 7.66
C GLY A 284 -18.12 11.97 8.23
N LEU A 285 -17.30 10.91 8.42
CA LEU A 285 -15.99 10.99 9.04
C LEU A 285 -14.90 10.51 8.06
N ALA A 286 -13.75 11.18 8.10
CA ALA A 286 -12.55 10.72 7.39
C ALA A 286 -11.41 10.49 8.41
N PHE A 287 -10.89 9.25 8.45
CA PHE A 287 -9.78 8.84 9.30
C PHE A 287 -8.53 8.63 8.44
N PHE A 288 -7.48 9.34 8.77
CA PHE A 288 -6.18 9.22 8.11
C PHE A 288 -5.12 8.80 9.12
N VAL A 289 -4.44 7.69 8.86
CA VAL A 289 -3.26 7.28 9.65
C VAL A 289 -2.02 7.74 8.90
N ILE A 290 -1.25 8.66 9.46
CA ILE A 290 -0.11 9.28 8.78
C ILE A 290 1.05 9.53 9.74
N GLY A 291 2.27 9.25 9.27
CA GLY A 291 3.51 9.52 10.02
C GLY A 291 4.23 10.77 9.51
N ASN A 292 4.86 11.50 10.43
CA ASN A 292 5.78 12.55 10.06
C ASN A 292 7.13 11.96 9.64
N THR A 293 7.84 12.68 8.76
CA THR A 293 9.14 12.25 8.27
C THR A 293 10.18 13.36 8.46
N GLU A 294 11.42 13.07 8.15
CA GLU A 294 12.47 14.07 8.14
C GLU A 294 13.33 13.88 6.90
N TYR A 295 13.69 14.99 6.30
CA TYR A 295 14.58 15.01 5.14
C TYR A 295 15.68 16.05 5.33
N LYS A 296 16.95 15.59 5.35
CA LYS A 296 18.14 16.45 5.53
C LYS A 296 18.02 17.45 6.69
N GLY A 297 17.56 17.00 7.84
CA GLY A 297 17.36 17.84 9.00
C GLY A 297 16.08 18.68 8.98
N VAL A 298 15.35 18.72 7.88
CA VAL A 298 14.06 19.40 7.79
C VAL A 298 12.94 18.43 8.16
N ARG A 299 12.23 18.73 9.23
CA ARG A 299 11.01 17.98 9.61
C ARG A 299 9.92 18.21 8.58
N ILE A 300 9.37 17.14 8.05
CA ILE A 300 8.23 17.14 7.15
C ILE A 300 7.00 16.73 7.97
N ASP A 301 6.22 17.73 8.35
CA ASP A 301 5.06 17.55 9.23
C ASP A 301 3.81 17.21 8.43
N ASN A 302 3.77 15.95 7.95
CA ASN A 302 2.69 15.44 7.11
C ASN A 302 1.32 15.51 7.81
N ALA A 303 1.28 15.23 9.11
CA ALA A 303 0.04 15.25 9.88
C ALA A 303 -0.54 16.65 9.99
N LEU A 304 0.30 17.66 10.27
CA LEU A 304 -0.13 19.07 10.35
C LEU A 304 -0.55 19.59 8.97
N HIS A 305 0.20 19.26 7.90
CA HIS A 305 -0.17 19.61 6.54
C HIS A 305 -1.53 19.01 6.16
N LEU A 306 -1.78 17.74 6.49
CA LEU A 306 -3.06 17.10 6.21
C LEU A 306 -4.20 17.72 7.02
N ALA A 307 -3.97 18.04 8.30
CA ALA A 307 -4.97 18.69 9.14
C ALA A 307 -5.38 20.07 8.56
N GLU A 308 -4.42 20.89 8.14
CA GLU A 308 -4.69 22.16 7.46
C GLU A 308 -5.43 21.93 6.13
N SER A 309 -5.04 20.92 5.34
CA SER A 309 -5.72 20.58 4.08
C SER A 309 -7.18 20.14 4.27
N LEU A 310 -7.49 19.46 5.37
CA LEU A 310 -8.87 19.09 5.70
C LEU A 310 -9.69 20.33 6.09
N ILE A 311 -9.10 21.26 6.83
CA ILE A 311 -9.76 22.55 7.15
C ILE A 311 -10.06 23.33 5.87
N ASP A 312 -9.06 23.46 4.99
CA ASP A 312 -9.19 24.16 3.70
C ASP A 312 -10.23 23.49 2.78
N ALA A 313 -10.39 22.16 2.88
CA ALA A 313 -11.41 21.41 2.13
C ALA A 313 -12.84 21.58 2.68
N GLY A 314 -13.03 22.23 3.85
CA GLY A 314 -14.33 22.54 4.42
C GLY A 314 -14.80 21.60 5.54
N PHE A 315 -13.94 20.73 6.07
CA PHE A 315 -14.29 19.96 7.26
C PHE A 315 -14.53 20.88 8.45
N SER A 316 -15.67 20.69 9.12
CA SER A 316 -16.10 21.58 10.21
C SER A 316 -15.30 21.39 11.50
N GLN A 317 -14.75 20.20 11.69
CA GLN A 317 -13.89 19.88 12.80
C GLN A 317 -12.76 18.96 12.31
N VAL A 318 -11.54 19.23 12.78
CA VAL A 318 -10.37 18.40 12.54
C VAL A 318 -9.72 18.06 13.87
N LEU A 319 -9.60 16.78 14.15
CA LEU A 319 -9.00 16.23 15.37
C LEU A 319 -7.73 15.46 15.02
N ALA A 320 -6.75 15.49 15.90
CA ALA A 320 -5.53 14.70 15.74
C ALA A 320 -5.16 14.02 17.06
N SER A 321 -4.94 12.70 16.98
CA SER A 321 -4.41 11.92 18.08
C SER A 321 -3.05 11.36 17.72
N LYS A 322 -2.12 11.40 18.66
CA LYS A 322 -0.77 10.87 18.49
C LYS A 322 -0.70 9.44 18.99
N ARG A 323 -0.21 8.54 18.16
CA ARG A 323 -0.03 7.13 18.48
C ARG A 323 1.46 6.77 18.52
N LYS A 324 1.89 6.12 19.60
CA LYS A 324 3.22 5.52 19.65
C LYS A 324 3.21 4.21 18.85
N ILE A 325 4.16 4.03 17.95
CA ILE A 325 4.29 2.78 17.21
C ILE A 325 4.98 1.76 18.12
N SER A 326 4.26 0.69 18.47
CA SER A 326 4.80 -0.50 19.13
C SER A 326 5.19 -1.53 18.06
N ASN A 327 6.14 -2.41 18.36
CA ASN A 327 6.54 -3.55 17.51
C ASN A 327 7.08 -3.18 16.12
N LYS A 328 7.92 -2.16 16.03
CA LYS A 328 8.63 -1.85 14.79
C LYS A 328 9.61 -2.96 14.42
N ILE A 329 9.44 -3.52 13.22
CA ILE A 329 10.36 -4.53 12.66
C ILE A 329 11.71 -3.89 12.27
N LEU A 330 11.71 -2.61 11.88
CA LEU A 330 12.90 -1.88 11.47
C LEU A 330 13.46 -1.08 12.63
N THR A 331 14.80 -1.08 12.76
CA THR A 331 15.52 -0.27 13.72
C THR A 331 15.16 1.21 13.56
N PRO A 332 14.63 1.88 14.59
CA PRO A 332 14.21 3.27 14.49
C PRO A 332 15.36 4.27 14.50
N PHE A 333 16.60 3.82 14.71
CA PHE A 333 17.76 4.70 14.89
C PHE A 333 18.50 4.93 13.58
N ARG A 334 19.06 6.13 13.45
CA ARG A 334 19.90 6.56 12.34
C ARG A 334 21.23 7.09 12.87
N ASP A 335 22.33 6.76 12.18
CA ASP A 335 23.64 7.35 12.41
C ASP A 335 23.71 8.79 11.85
N ASP A 336 24.83 9.47 12.05
CA ASP A 336 25.08 10.83 11.60
C ASP A 336 25.05 10.96 10.05
N GLN A 337 25.25 9.86 9.35
CA GLN A 337 25.13 9.79 7.89
C GLN A 337 23.70 9.45 7.43
N GLY A 338 22.76 9.31 8.37
CA GLY A 338 21.36 8.99 8.09
C GLY A 338 21.09 7.52 7.75
N ARG A 339 22.05 6.60 7.95
CA ARG A 339 21.90 5.16 7.72
C ARG A 339 21.26 4.49 8.93
N PHE A 340 20.58 3.37 8.72
CA PHE A 340 20.03 2.58 9.81
C PHE A 340 21.15 2.05 10.71
N THR A 341 21.02 2.23 12.01
CA THR A 341 21.94 1.74 13.03
C THR A 341 21.17 1.04 14.16
N THR A 342 21.82 0.09 14.80
CA THR A 342 21.34 -0.55 16.03
C THR A 342 21.70 0.25 17.28
N ASN A 343 22.58 1.25 17.16
CA ASN A 343 22.96 2.11 18.27
C ASN A 343 21.75 2.96 18.71
N SER A 344 21.32 2.78 19.96
CA SER A 344 20.19 3.49 20.57
C SER A 344 20.46 4.97 20.84
N GLU A 345 21.72 5.40 20.82
CA GLU A 345 22.12 6.80 20.91
C GLU A 345 21.93 7.55 19.58
N GLY A 346 21.80 6.80 18.50
CA GLY A 346 21.51 7.38 17.19
C GLY A 346 20.16 8.10 17.16
N ARG A 347 20.00 9.00 16.19
CA ARG A 347 18.78 9.77 16.03
C ARG A 347 17.58 8.86 15.79
N LYS A 348 16.57 8.95 16.65
CA LYS A 348 15.34 8.17 16.54
C LYS A 348 14.40 8.80 15.50
N VAL A 349 14.03 8.05 14.47
CA VAL A 349 13.10 8.47 13.41
C VAL A 349 11.89 7.53 13.33
N TYR A 350 10.75 8.04 12.86
CA TYR A 350 9.52 7.28 12.62
C TYR A 350 8.97 6.57 13.88
N ASN A 351 9.03 7.22 15.02
CA ASN A 351 8.54 6.64 16.27
C ASN A 351 7.07 7.02 16.57
N GLU A 352 6.48 7.87 15.77
CA GLU A 352 5.15 8.43 15.97
C GLU A 352 4.31 8.34 14.71
N GLU A 353 3.05 8.03 14.90
CA GLU A 353 2.00 8.18 13.90
C GLU A 353 0.88 9.04 14.47
N PHE A 354 0.12 9.62 13.58
CA PHE A 354 -1.02 10.43 13.91
C PHE A 354 -2.27 9.83 13.27
N ILE A 355 -3.35 9.84 14.01
CA ILE A 355 -4.69 9.62 13.48
C ILE A 355 -5.30 11.00 13.33
N VAL A 356 -5.47 11.44 12.09
CA VAL A 356 -6.10 12.73 11.76
C VAL A 356 -7.52 12.44 11.33
N ILE A 357 -8.49 13.08 11.95
CA ILE A 357 -9.92 12.85 11.74
C ILE A 357 -10.57 14.14 11.26
N GLY A 358 -11.21 14.09 10.10
CA GLY A 358 -12.05 15.18 9.60
C GLY A 358 -13.53 14.84 9.79
N VAL A 359 -14.32 15.79 10.31
CA VAL A 359 -15.77 15.70 10.47
C VAL A 359 -16.42 16.65 9.47
N LYS A 360 -17.33 16.12 8.65
CA LYS A 360 -18.13 16.90 7.72
C LYS A 360 -19.50 17.19 8.34
N SER A 361 -19.84 18.50 8.49
CA SER A 361 -21.18 18.93 8.95
C SER A 361 -22.24 18.81 7.88
#